data_f0a5d97ba7da8a4ebcb8862d668c304e
#
_entry.id   f0a5d97ba7da8a4ebcb8862d668c304e
#
_cell.length_a   1.000
_cell.length_b   1.000
_cell.length_c   1.000
_cell.angle_alpha   90.00
_cell.angle_beta   90.00
_cell.angle_gamma   90.00
#
_symmetry.space_group_name_H-M   'P 1'
#
loop_
_entity.id
_entity.type
_entity.pdbx_description
1 polymer ?
#
loop_
_entity_poly.entity_id
_entity_poly.type
_entity_poly.pdbx_seq_one_letter_code
_entity_poly.pdbx_strand_id
1 'polypeptide(L)'
;MLNIHNIEGKIVKEDDRYIVKDNTSLKNLIVSSTTLFPNKSTSGHKHKGQEEVYMFLTGDGYIYLDEEKLSVQAGDMVLIEDGVFHRVESGARGLYFVCVFDGKRYV
;
A
#
# COMPACT_ATOMS: atom_id res chain seq x y z
N MET A 1 4.36 17.08 11.45
CA MET A 1 3.73 16.93 10.12
C MET A 1 4.50 15.90 9.30
N LEU A 2 3.80 15.05 8.57
CA LEU A 2 4.43 14.05 7.72
C LEU A 2 4.55 14.58 6.29
N ASN A 3 5.60 14.14 5.59
CA ASN A 3 5.72 14.35 4.16
C ASN A 3 5.20 13.11 3.44
N ILE A 4 4.27 13.28 2.53
CA ILE A 4 3.61 12.16 1.85
C ILE A 4 4.60 11.32 1.00
N HIS A 5 5.71 11.92 0.57
CA HIS A 5 6.75 11.21 -0.18
C HIS A 5 7.81 10.58 0.72
N ASN A 6 7.74 10.83 2.02
CA ASN A 6 8.68 10.28 2.98
C ASN A 6 8.01 10.20 4.35
N ILE A 7 7.21 9.17 4.53
CA ILE A 7 6.47 8.94 5.77
C ILE A 7 7.47 8.54 6.86
N GLU A 8 7.53 9.31 7.93
CA GLU A 8 8.30 8.93 9.10
C GLU A 8 7.64 7.75 9.77
N GLY A 9 8.41 6.70 10.01
CA GLY A 9 7.87 5.51 10.61
C GLY A 9 8.90 4.42 10.75
N LYS A 10 8.44 3.26 11.16
CA LYS A 10 9.25 2.09 11.38
C LYS A 10 9.12 1.15 10.18
N ILE A 11 10.24 0.64 9.68
CA ILE A 11 10.21 -0.40 8.65
C ILE A 11 9.62 -1.66 9.27
N VAL A 12 8.52 -2.13 8.71
CA VAL A 12 7.81 -3.32 9.18
C VAL A 12 7.99 -4.52 8.26
N LYS A 13 8.31 -4.26 6.99
CA LYS A 13 8.63 -5.30 6.00
C LYS A 13 9.68 -4.76 5.04
N GLU A 14 10.66 -5.59 4.73
CA GLU A 14 11.70 -5.25 3.76
C GLU A 14 12.28 -6.51 3.16
N ASP A 15 12.31 -6.60 1.85
CA ASP A 15 12.98 -7.66 1.12
C ASP A 15 13.32 -7.15 -0.30
N ASP A 16 13.63 -8.06 -1.23
CA ASP A 16 14.00 -7.68 -2.59
C ASP A 16 12.81 -7.12 -3.43
N ARG A 17 11.61 -7.18 -2.90
CA ARG A 17 10.40 -6.69 -3.57
C ARG A 17 10.06 -5.26 -3.17
N TYR A 18 10.20 -4.92 -1.88
CA TYR A 18 9.66 -3.67 -1.35
C TYR A 18 10.23 -3.29 0.01
N ILE A 19 9.93 -2.04 0.38
CA ILE A 19 10.13 -1.52 1.74
C ILE A 19 8.79 -0.97 2.20
N VAL A 20 8.30 -1.44 3.35
CA VAL A 20 7.06 -0.97 3.97
C VAL A 20 7.38 -0.31 5.30
N LYS A 21 6.95 0.95 5.45
CA LYS A 21 7.10 1.71 6.70
C LYS A 21 5.73 2.06 7.25
N ASP A 22 5.54 1.87 8.55
CA ASP A 22 4.30 2.23 9.24
C ASP A 22 4.55 3.39 10.21
N ASN A 23 3.68 4.39 10.14
CA ASN A 23 3.60 5.46 11.12
C ASN A 23 2.42 5.15 12.04
N THR A 24 2.69 5.05 13.33
CA THR A 24 1.70 4.72 14.36
C THR A 24 1.53 5.86 15.37
N SER A 25 1.70 7.10 14.92
CA SER A 25 1.54 8.27 15.80
C SER A 25 0.12 8.44 16.31
N LEU A 26 -0.86 8.01 15.52
CA LEU A 26 -2.27 8.07 15.93
C LEU A 26 -2.66 6.79 16.67
N LYS A 27 -3.68 6.90 17.49
CA LYS A 27 -4.15 5.79 18.31
C LYS A 27 -4.80 4.67 17.48
N ASN A 28 -5.61 5.05 16.50
CA ASN A 28 -6.43 4.10 15.76
C ASN A 28 -5.99 3.92 14.30
N LEU A 29 -5.44 4.96 13.70
CA LEU A 29 -5.09 4.91 12.27
C LEU A 29 -3.60 4.70 12.09
N ILE A 30 -3.28 3.84 11.15
CA ILE A 30 -1.91 3.62 10.70
C ILE A 30 -1.78 4.25 9.32
N VAL A 31 -0.72 5.05 9.13
CA VAL A 31 -0.34 5.58 7.83
C VAL A 31 0.88 4.78 7.39
N SER A 32 0.77 4.09 6.27
CA SER A 32 1.80 3.18 5.79
C SER A 32 2.29 3.62 4.42
N SER A 33 3.59 3.53 4.19
CA SER A 33 4.15 3.74 2.85
C SER A 33 4.76 2.44 2.34
N THR A 34 4.60 2.20 1.05
CA THR A 34 5.23 1.08 0.35
C THR A 34 6.02 1.60 -0.82
N THR A 35 7.32 1.30 -0.83
CA THR A 35 8.17 1.47 -1.99
C THR A 35 8.32 0.11 -2.65
N LEU A 36 7.61 -0.09 -3.74
CA LEU A 36 7.63 -1.36 -4.50
C LEU A 36 8.62 -1.20 -5.65
N PHE A 37 9.65 -2.03 -5.65
CA PHE A 37 10.71 -1.94 -6.64
C PHE A 37 10.21 -2.31 -8.04
N PRO A 38 10.94 -1.93 -9.11
CA PRO A 38 10.50 -2.21 -10.48
C PRO A 38 10.21 -3.68 -10.74
N ASN A 39 9.09 -3.94 -11.41
CA ASN A 39 8.67 -5.27 -11.85
C ASN A 39 8.53 -6.28 -10.70
N LYS A 40 8.03 -5.80 -9.56
CA LYS A 40 7.78 -6.63 -8.38
C LYS A 40 6.30 -6.62 -8.03
N SER A 41 5.92 -7.52 -7.17
CA SER A 41 4.54 -7.69 -6.74
C SER A 41 4.48 -7.96 -5.23
N THR A 42 3.48 -7.41 -4.57
CA THR A 42 3.18 -7.80 -3.19
C THR A 42 2.53 -9.18 -3.19
N SER A 43 2.57 -9.88 -2.06
CA SER A 43 1.96 -11.20 -1.95
C SER A 43 0.43 -11.16 -1.98
N GLY A 44 -0.12 -10.02 -1.57
CA GLY A 44 -1.55 -9.88 -1.45
C GLY A 44 -2.10 -10.46 -0.16
N HIS A 45 -3.23 -9.92 0.22
CA HIS A 45 -3.92 -10.36 1.44
C HIS A 45 -5.35 -9.84 1.45
N LYS A 46 -6.14 -10.35 2.37
CA LYS A 46 -7.44 -9.78 2.71
C LYS A 46 -7.57 -9.75 4.22
N HIS A 47 -8.23 -8.71 4.72
CA HIS A 47 -8.47 -8.53 6.14
C HIS A 47 -9.96 -8.46 6.39
N LYS A 48 -10.43 -9.21 7.37
CA LYS A 48 -11.79 -9.12 7.83
C LYS A 48 -11.87 -8.03 8.91
N GLY A 49 -12.82 -7.12 8.75
CA GLY A 49 -13.01 -6.03 9.71
C GLY A 49 -12.11 -4.82 9.46
N GLN A 50 -11.48 -4.73 8.30
CA GLN A 50 -10.58 -3.63 8.01
C GLN A 50 -10.77 -3.13 6.59
N GLU A 51 -11.00 -1.82 6.46
CA GLU A 51 -11.01 -1.11 5.20
C GLU A 51 -9.68 -0.39 5.01
N GLU A 52 -9.29 -0.12 3.78
CA GLU A 52 -8.06 0.60 3.48
C GLU A 52 -8.25 1.61 2.36
N VAL A 53 -7.46 2.69 2.42
CA VAL A 53 -7.35 3.66 1.33
C VAL A 53 -5.93 3.59 0.81
N TYR A 54 -5.78 3.38 -0.51
CA TYR A 54 -4.48 3.40 -1.19
C TYR A 54 -4.38 4.65 -2.04
N MET A 55 -3.27 5.38 -1.92
CA MET A 55 -2.98 6.58 -2.71
C MET A 55 -1.67 6.36 -3.44
N PHE A 56 -1.71 6.33 -4.77
CA PHE A 56 -0.53 6.10 -5.60
C PHE A 56 0.11 7.45 -5.96
N LEU A 57 1.39 7.60 -5.66
CA LEU A 57 2.06 8.89 -5.73
C LEU A 57 3.12 8.98 -6.83
N THR A 58 3.86 7.89 -7.09
CA THR A 58 4.85 7.87 -8.17
C THR A 58 4.87 6.48 -8.80
N GLY A 59 5.20 6.44 -10.09
CA GLY A 59 5.28 5.22 -10.85
C GLY A 59 3.94 4.79 -11.43
N ASP A 60 3.87 3.55 -11.86
CA ASP A 60 2.66 2.95 -12.41
C ASP A 60 2.67 1.44 -12.19
N GLY A 61 1.54 0.82 -12.41
CA GLY A 61 1.39 -0.62 -12.25
C GLY A 61 -0.07 -1.02 -12.24
N TYR A 62 -0.37 -2.04 -11.47
CA TYR A 62 -1.73 -2.59 -11.36
C TYR A 62 -2.04 -2.90 -9.90
N ILE A 63 -3.32 -2.76 -9.56
CA ILE A 63 -3.85 -3.31 -8.32
C ILE A 63 -4.90 -4.36 -8.67
N TYR A 64 -4.87 -5.46 -7.95
CA TYR A 64 -5.85 -6.54 -8.08
C TYR A 64 -6.78 -6.47 -6.88
N LEU A 65 -8.09 -6.38 -7.14
CA LEU A 65 -9.13 -6.39 -6.11
C LEU A 65 -10.03 -7.59 -6.40
N ASP A 66 -9.88 -8.63 -5.60
CA ASP A 66 -10.45 -9.95 -5.89
C ASP A 66 -10.05 -10.39 -7.30
N GLU A 67 -10.98 -10.47 -8.24
CA GLU A 67 -10.71 -10.90 -9.62
C GLU A 67 -10.52 -9.72 -10.59
N GLU A 68 -10.70 -8.48 -10.11
CA GLU A 68 -10.50 -7.31 -10.94
C GLU A 68 -9.03 -6.92 -11.00
N LYS A 69 -8.60 -6.50 -12.19
CA LYS A 69 -7.25 -5.93 -12.40
C LYS A 69 -7.42 -4.51 -12.89
N LEU A 70 -6.93 -3.55 -12.10
CA LEU A 70 -7.04 -2.13 -12.40
C LEU A 70 -5.66 -1.53 -12.61
N SER A 71 -5.51 -0.75 -13.69
CA SER A 71 -4.30 0.04 -13.92
C SER A 71 -4.24 1.21 -12.95
N VAL A 72 -3.09 1.46 -12.35
CA VAL A 72 -2.88 2.57 -11.42
C VAL A 72 -1.63 3.35 -11.79
N GLN A 73 -1.66 4.65 -11.48
CA GLN A 73 -0.56 5.57 -11.70
C GLN A 73 -0.62 6.70 -10.68
N ALA A 74 0.37 7.57 -10.70
CA ALA A 74 0.44 8.72 -9.80
C ALA A 74 -0.86 9.52 -9.85
N GLY A 75 -1.43 9.81 -8.70
CA GLY A 75 -2.68 10.54 -8.55
C GLY A 75 -3.90 9.67 -8.34
N ASP A 76 -3.80 8.36 -8.56
CA ASP A 76 -4.94 7.46 -8.35
C ASP A 76 -5.13 7.14 -6.88
N MET A 77 -6.39 7.00 -6.49
CA MET A 77 -6.78 6.59 -5.15
C MET A 77 -7.72 5.40 -5.27
N VAL A 78 -7.45 4.36 -4.50
CA VAL A 78 -8.26 3.14 -4.54
C VAL A 78 -8.80 2.86 -3.14
N LEU A 79 -10.11 2.65 -3.07
CA LEU A 79 -10.78 2.30 -1.82
C LEU A 79 -10.95 0.79 -1.77
N ILE A 80 -10.47 0.19 -0.69
CA ILE A 80 -10.51 -1.26 -0.53
C ILE A 80 -11.49 -1.60 0.58
N GLU A 81 -12.59 -2.23 0.19
CA GLU A 81 -13.62 -2.64 1.13
C GLU A 81 -13.17 -3.79 2.01
N ASP A 82 -13.81 -3.91 3.15
CA ASP A 82 -13.59 -4.99 4.10
C ASP A 82 -13.67 -6.35 3.40
N GLY A 83 -12.67 -7.19 3.65
CA GLY A 83 -12.64 -8.55 3.16
C GLY A 83 -12.21 -8.74 1.70
N VAL A 84 -11.94 -7.66 0.98
CA VAL A 84 -11.50 -7.76 -0.41
C VAL A 84 -10.02 -8.13 -0.47
N PHE A 85 -9.72 -9.20 -1.19
CA PHE A 85 -8.33 -9.57 -1.47
C PHE A 85 -7.70 -8.50 -2.37
N HIS A 86 -6.50 -8.06 -2.01
CA HIS A 86 -5.80 -7.05 -2.81
C HIS A 86 -4.32 -7.35 -2.90
N ARG A 87 -3.75 -7.04 -4.05
CA ARG A 87 -2.35 -7.23 -4.39
C ARG A 87 -1.95 -6.13 -5.37
N VAL A 88 -0.71 -5.65 -5.25
CA VAL A 88 -0.19 -4.59 -6.11
C VAL A 88 1.01 -5.11 -6.89
N GLU A 89 1.07 -4.72 -8.16
CA GLU A 89 2.15 -5.09 -9.07
C GLU A 89 2.71 -3.82 -9.71
N SER A 90 4.02 -3.62 -9.63
CA SER A 90 4.67 -2.45 -10.19
C SER A 90 5.08 -2.67 -11.64
N GLY A 91 5.12 -1.56 -12.39
CA GLY A 91 5.72 -1.55 -13.72
C GLY A 91 7.22 -1.33 -13.67
N ALA A 92 7.82 -0.99 -14.83
CA ALA A 92 9.26 -0.90 -14.99
C ALA A 92 9.93 0.21 -14.16
N ARG A 93 9.15 1.19 -13.68
CA ARG A 93 9.68 2.30 -12.88
C ARG A 93 9.42 2.15 -11.40
N GLY A 94 8.85 1.03 -10.98
CA GLY A 94 8.44 0.84 -9.61
C GLY A 94 7.14 1.58 -9.30
N LEU A 95 6.75 1.54 -8.02
CA LEU A 95 5.50 2.16 -7.59
C LEU A 95 5.64 2.56 -6.13
N TYR A 96 5.31 3.80 -5.82
CA TYR A 96 5.27 4.27 -4.43
C TYR A 96 3.84 4.64 -4.08
N PHE A 97 3.35 4.10 -2.98
CA PHE A 97 2.00 4.39 -2.54
C PHE A 97 1.90 4.47 -1.01
N VAL A 98 0.89 5.20 -0.57
CA VAL A 98 0.59 5.40 0.85
C VAL A 98 -0.77 4.79 1.12
N CYS A 99 -0.87 4.07 2.23
CA CYS A 99 -2.11 3.46 2.68
C CYS A 99 -2.51 4.03 4.03
N VAL A 100 -3.80 4.13 4.25
CA VAL A 100 -4.35 4.46 5.58
C VAL A 100 -5.35 3.38 5.94
N PHE A 101 -5.21 2.84 7.14
CA PHE A 101 -6.13 1.83 7.64
C PHE A 101 -6.30 1.94 9.15
N ASP A 102 -7.44 1.46 9.63
CA ASP A 102 -7.78 1.46 11.06
C ASP A 102 -7.34 0.13 11.68
N GLY A 103 -6.85 0.20 12.90
CA GLY A 103 -6.50 -0.99 13.66
C GLY A 103 -5.05 -1.40 13.53
N LYS A 104 -4.79 -2.70 13.67
CA LYS A 104 -3.44 -3.23 13.68
C LYS A 104 -3.06 -3.78 12.32
N ARG A 105 -1.75 -3.73 12.03
CA ARG A 105 -1.23 -4.44 10.87
C ARG A 105 -1.28 -5.94 11.16
N TYR A 106 -1.96 -6.67 10.29
CA TYR A 106 -1.94 -8.13 10.29
C TYR A 106 -0.79 -8.62 9.43
N VAL A 107 0.00 -9.52 9.94
CA VAL A 107 1.15 -10.10 9.23
C VAL A 107 0.81 -11.45 8.64
#